data_d2f83985f85b5045332d4b6bf406c43d
#
_entry.id   d2f83985f85b5045332d4b6bf406c43d
#
_cell.length_a   1.000
_cell.length_b   1.000
_cell.length_c   1.000
_cell.angle_alpha   90.00
_cell.angle_beta   90.00
_cell.angle_gamma   90.00
#
_symmetry.space_group_name_H-M   'P 1'
#
loop_
_entity.id
_entity.type
_entity.pdbx_description
1 polymer ?
#
loop_
_entity_poly.entity_id
_entity_poly.type
_entity_poly.pdbx_seq_one_letter_code
_entity_poly.pdbx_strand_id
1 'polypeptide(L)'
;MRSSAASDVYKRQVILPRGLDSHSFEIKAGFERGYVTANAIEMPEGGIVTRLVKGRLEVSNGIVCGDTKADILPIFVVERFGRSGEIGSGFIKGLGIKRGAVAASFAQESNNVVVSGVDPADMLCAVKAVEANGGGAAMAIDGKVAGLYSLPVAGILSGENITGEIKAQKAFREALALTGGNIQRMTAVLTVSLCQTIPEVGLTEKGLFDVNQQRYIPTFTGGEEFEE
;
A
#
# COMPACT_ATOMS: atom_id res chain seq x y z
N MET A 1 -19.09 -25.97 -25.77
CA MET A 1 -17.66 -25.99 -25.43
C MET A 1 -17.36 -24.81 -24.51
N ARG A 2 -17.11 -25.03 -23.25
CA ARG A 2 -16.58 -23.96 -22.34
C ARG A 2 -15.12 -23.79 -22.69
N SER A 3 -14.75 -22.63 -23.21
CA SER A 3 -13.36 -22.30 -23.52
C SER A 3 -12.50 -22.40 -22.24
N SER A 4 -11.53 -23.29 -22.22
CA SER A 4 -10.54 -23.39 -21.14
C SER A 4 -9.76 -22.07 -20.94
N ALA A 5 -9.70 -21.25 -21.98
CA ALA A 5 -9.09 -19.91 -21.93
C ALA A 5 -9.80 -18.95 -20.94
N ALA A 6 -11.12 -19.05 -20.79
CA ALA A 6 -11.85 -18.16 -19.88
C ALA A 6 -11.54 -18.45 -18.40
N SER A 7 -11.27 -19.71 -18.03
CA SER A 7 -10.93 -20.07 -16.65
C SER A 7 -9.52 -19.65 -16.24
N ASP A 8 -8.60 -19.52 -17.21
CA ASP A 8 -7.22 -19.10 -16.94
C ASP A 8 -7.06 -17.58 -16.85
N VAL A 9 -7.93 -16.82 -17.51
CA VAL A 9 -7.95 -15.35 -17.43
C VAL A 9 -8.30 -14.89 -16.01
N TYR A 10 -9.19 -15.60 -15.29
CA TYR A 10 -9.55 -15.27 -13.91
C TYR A 10 -8.47 -15.65 -12.87
N LYS A 11 -7.52 -16.50 -13.24
CA LYS A 11 -6.45 -16.96 -12.34
C LYS A 11 -5.17 -16.12 -12.39
N ARG A 12 -5.04 -15.21 -13.38
CA ARG A 12 -3.84 -14.37 -13.57
C ARG A 12 -4.21 -12.91 -13.57
N GLN A 13 -4.76 -12.42 -12.46
CA GLN A 13 -5.25 -11.04 -12.40
C GLN A 13 -4.35 -10.10 -11.61
N VAL A 14 -3.20 -10.59 -11.12
CA VAL A 14 -2.15 -9.75 -10.58
C VAL A 14 -0.92 -9.96 -11.45
N ILE A 15 -0.60 -8.97 -12.26
CA ILE A 15 0.56 -8.95 -13.17
C ILE A 15 1.36 -7.71 -12.78
N LEU A 16 2.38 -7.91 -11.96
CA LEU A 16 3.22 -6.81 -11.50
C LEU A 16 4.15 -6.30 -12.60
N PRO A 17 4.62 -5.05 -12.50
CA PRO A 17 5.64 -4.51 -13.38
C PRO A 17 6.90 -5.38 -13.40
N ARG A 18 7.50 -5.54 -14.59
CA ARG A 18 8.76 -6.28 -14.72
C ARG A 18 9.89 -5.51 -14.06
N GLY A 19 10.78 -6.23 -13.38
CA GLY A 19 11.96 -5.63 -12.74
C GLY A 19 11.65 -4.96 -11.39
N LEU A 20 10.48 -5.23 -10.81
CA LEU A 20 10.14 -4.73 -9.48
C LEU A 20 11.14 -5.25 -8.44
N ASP A 21 11.76 -4.33 -7.74
CA ASP A 21 12.73 -4.55 -6.67
C ASP A 21 12.41 -3.68 -5.43
N SER A 22 13.26 -3.74 -4.39
CA SER A 22 13.04 -2.95 -3.16
C SER A 22 13.16 -1.45 -3.42
N HIS A 23 14.01 -1.00 -4.36
CA HIS A 23 14.15 0.41 -4.70
C HIS A 23 12.89 1.00 -5.35
N SER A 24 12.02 0.14 -5.89
CA SER A 24 10.71 0.55 -6.41
C SER A 24 9.77 1.08 -5.31
N PHE A 25 10.10 0.83 -4.04
CA PHE A 25 9.37 1.27 -2.85
C PHE A 25 10.15 2.31 -2.03
N GLU A 26 10.95 3.13 -2.70
CA GLU A 26 11.67 4.25 -2.12
C GLU A 26 11.15 5.57 -2.67
N ILE A 27 10.99 6.56 -1.79
CA ILE A 27 10.62 7.93 -2.18
C ILE A 27 11.87 8.78 -2.13
N LYS A 28 12.38 9.18 -3.30
CA LYS A 28 13.63 9.94 -3.43
C LYS A 28 13.42 11.44 -3.20
N ALA A 29 14.29 12.05 -2.42
CA ALA A 29 14.21 13.47 -2.05
C ALA A 29 14.91 14.41 -3.04
N GLY A 30 15.91 13.94 -3.76
CA GLY A 30 16.75 14.77 -4.62
C GLY A 30 17.98 15.40 -3.92
N PHE A 31 18.15 15.14 -2.62
CA PHE A 31 19.31 15.51 -1.81
C PHE A 31 19.58 14.42 -0.76
N GLU A 32 20.83 14.37 -0.22
CA GLU A 32 21.29 13.21 0.57
C GLU A 32 20.74 13.17 2.00
N ARG A 33 20.70 14.32 2.70
CA ARG A 33 20.29 14.41 4.10
C ARG A 33 19.55 15.69 4.40
N GLY A 34 18.56 15.59 5.27
CA GLY A 34 17.78 16.75 5.68
C GLY A 34 16.36 16.39 6.08
N TYR A 35 15.43 17.29 5.81
CA TYR A 35 14.00 17.09 6.06
C TYR A 35 13.16 17.56 4.88
N VAL A 36 12.01 16.94 4.72
CA VAL A 36 10.94 17.37 3.81
C VAL A 36 9.63 17.52 4.58
N THR A 37 8.71 18.31 4.02
CA THR A 37 7.32 18.35 4.47
C THR A 37 6.50 17.41 3.61
N ALA A 38 6.21 16.22 4.11
CA ALA A 38 5.40 15.22 3.44
C ALA A 38 3.92 15.61 3.41
N ASN A 39 3.26 15.32 2.30
CA ASN A 39 1.81 15.31 2.17
C ASN A 39 1.32 13.89 2.49
N ALA A 40 0.61 13.72 3.59
CA ALA A 40 0.15 12.41 4.04
C ALA A 40 -1.38 12.32 4.04
N ILE A 41 -1.88 11.15 3.68
CA ILE A 41 -3.29 10.80 3.77
C ILE A 41 -3.58 10.39 5.22
N GLU A 42 -4.49 11.07 5.89
CA GLU A 42 -5.01 10.66 7.20
C GLU A 42 -6.48 10.33 7.09
N MET A 43 -6.87 9.17 7.60
CA MET A 43 -8.27 8.81 7.76
C MET A 43 -8.66 8.95 9.23
N PRO A 44 -9.62 9.85 9.56
CA PRO A 44 -10.12 10.01 10.91
C PRO A 44 -10.78 8.73 11.45
N GLU A 45 -10.80 8.56 12.76
CA GLU A 45 -11.52 7.46 13.39
C GLU A 45 -13.02 7.55 13.11
N GLY A 46 -13.59 6.40 12.71
CA GLY A 46 -15.04 6.28 12.45
C GLY A 46 -15.53 6.96 11.17
N GLY A 47 -14.62 7.48 10.34
CA GLY A 47 -14.96 8.12 9.07
C GLY A 47 -14.36 7.41 7.85
N ILE A 48 -14.89 7.73 6.67
CA ILE A 48 -14.35 7.31 5.37
C ILE A 48 -13.71 8.47 4.62
N VAL A 49 -13.95 9.70 5.06
CA VAL A 49 -13.40 10.91 4.46
C VAL A 49 -11.94 11.04 4.86
N THR A 50 -11.06 11.13 3.87
CA THR A 50 -9.63 11.33 4.10
C THR A 50 -9.31 12.82 4.36
N ARG A 51 -8.17 13.09 4.95
CA ARG A 51 -7.64 14.44 5.14
C ARG A 51 -6.22 14.52 4.62
N LEU A 52 -5.90 15.64 4.01
CA LEU A 52 -4.52 15.96 3.67
C LEU A 52 -3.84 16.59 4.88
N VAL A 53 -2.90 15.86 5.47
CA VAL A 53 -2.10 16.35 6.61
C VAL A 53 -0.64 16.49 6.20
N LYS A 54 0.08 17.37 6.89
CA LYS A 54 1.50 17.56 6.67
C LYS A 54 2.30 16.96 7.80
N GLY A 55 3.45 16.33 7.45
CA GLY A 55 4.39 15.79 8.40
C GLY A 55 5.82 16.10 8.01
N ARG A 56 6.68 16.41 9.00
CA ARG A 56 8.11 16.57 8.75
C ARG A 56 8.77 15.21 8.80
N LEU A 57 9.38 14.80 7.68
CA LEU A 57 10.08 13.51 7.56
C LEU A 57 11.55 13.71 7.26
N GLU A 58 12.37 12.84 7.83
CA GLU A 58 13.82 12.82 7.62
C GLU A 58 14.15 12.26 6.23
N VAL A 59 15.19 12.82 5.63
CA VAL A 59 15.85 12.30 4.44
C VAL A 59 17.18 11.72 4.84
N SER A 60 17.40 10.47 4.50
CA SER A 60 18.66 9.76 4.75
C SER A 60 19.07 9.00 3.48
N ASN A 61 20.32 9.18 3.05
CA ASN A 61 20.85 8.58 1.83
C ASN A 61 19.95 8.85 0.59
N GLY A 62 19.43 10.07 0.49
CA GLY A 62 18.57 10.48 -0.62
C GLY A 62 17.13 9.96 -0.57
N ILE A 63 16.74 9.23 0.49
CA ILE A 63 15.43 8.61 0.63
C ILE A 63 14.65 9.27 1.75
N VAL A 64 13.39 9.61 1.50
CA VAL A 64 12.47 10.11 2.53
C VAL A 64 12.02 8.95 3.41
N CYS A 65 12.43 8.97 4.67
CA CYS A 65 12.15 7.90 5.63
C CYS A 65 10.75 8.04 6.24
N GLY A 66 10.04 6.93 6.39
CA GLY A 66 8.83 6.91 7.21
C GLY A 66 9.15 7.12 8.70
N ASP A 67 8.23 7.73 9.44
CA ASP A 67 8.34 7.92 10.89
C ASP A 67 7.31 7.09 11.64
N THR A 68 7.76 6.02 12.28
CA THR A 68 6.89 5.13 13.07
C THR A 68 6.40 5.76 14.38
N LYS A 69 7.05 6.84 14.86
CA LYS A 69 6.62 7.57 16.07
C LYS A 69 5.50 8.55 15.73
N ALA A 70 5.66 9.30 14.63
CA ALA A 70 4.62 10.16 14.08
C ALA A 70 3.49 9.39 13.38
N ASP A 71 3.68 8.07 13.19
CA ASP A 71 2.79 7.15 12.46
C ASP A 71 2.53 7.62 11.02
N ILE A 72 3.58 8.09 10.35
CA ILE A 72 3.58 8.50 8.94
C ILE A 72 4.50 7.57 8.16
N LEU A 73 3.92 6.73 7.32
CA LEU A 73 4.64 5.70 6.57
C LEU A 73 4.47 5.88 5.06
N PRO A 74 5.46 5.46 4.26
CA PRO A 74 5.29 5.41 2.82
C PRO A 74 4.20 4.42 2.44
N ILE A 75 3.45 4.78 1.40
CA ILE A 75 2.42 3.95 0.78
C ILE A 75 2.56 4.01 -0.74
N PHE A 76 2.38 2.87 -1.39
CA PHE A 76 2.50 2.76 -2.84
C PHE A 76 1.28 2.06 -3.43
N VAL A 77 0.92 2.46 -4.64
CA VAL A 77 -0.09 1.80 -5.48
C VAL A 77 0.60 1.29 -6.72
N VAL A 78 0.60 -0.03 -6.90
CA VAL A 78 1.22 -0.72 -8.03
C VAL A 78 0.14 -1.14 -9.01
N GLU A 79 0.23 -0.69 -10.26
CA GLU A 79 -0.66 -1.14 -11.32
C GLU A 79 -0.49 -2.66 -11.51
N ARG A 80 -1.61 -3.41 -11.45
CA ARG A 80 -1.58 -4.87 -11.43
C ARG A 80 -2.16 -5.57 -12.65
N PHE A 81 -2.60 -4.83 -13.65
CA PHE A 81 -3.24 -5.40 -14.84
C PHE A 81 -2.28 -5.55 -16.02
N GLY A 82 -0.99 -5.24 -15.82
CA GLY A 82 0.05 -5.33 -16.83
C GLY A 82 -0.12 -4.33 -17.98
N ARG A 83 -0.72 -3.17 -17.71
CA ARG A 83 -1.01 -2.12 -18.70
C ARG A 83 0.08 -1.04 -18.75
N SER A 84 0.22 -0.29 -17.67
CA SER A 84 1.16 0.84 -17.61
C SER A 84 2.45 0.49 -16.86
N GLY A 85 2.35 -0.41 -15.88
CA GLY A 85 3.45 -0.70 -14.98
C GLY A 85 3.78 0.45 -14.03
N GLU A 86 2.89 1.43 -13.89
CA GLU A 86 3.09 2.60 -13.04
C GLU A 86 3.01 2.24 -11.55
N ILE A 87 3.79 2.97 -10.75
CA ILE A 87 3.82 2.86 -9.29
C ILE A 87 3.69 4.27 -8.72
N GLY A 88 2.53 4.57 -8.17
CA GLY A 88 2.31 5.83 -7.47
C GLY A 88 2.76 5.74 -6.02
N SER A 89 3.34 6.83 -5.50
CA SER A 89 3.84 6.92 -4.14
C SER A 89 3.18 8.05 -3.35
N GLY A 90 3.11 7.87 -2.05
CA GLY A 90 2.60 8.86 -1.10
C GLY A 90 2.98 8.51 0.32
N PHE A 91 2.42 9.24 1.26
CA PHE A 91 2.51 8.93 2.69
C PHE A 91 1.12 8.73 3.28
N ILE A 92 1.04 7.86 4.28
CA ILE A 92 -0.19 7.58 5.01
C ILE A 92 0.06 7.70 6.50
N LYS A 93 -0.92 8.25 7.23
CA LYS A 93 -0.87 8.42 8.68
C LYS A 93 -1.95 7.59 9.36
N GLY A 94 -1.57 6.89 10.42
CA GLY A 94 -2.54 6.22 11.29
C GLY A 94 -2.62 4.71 11.13
N LEU A 95 -1.67 4.05 10.45
CA LEU A 95 -1.62 2.58 10.34
C LEU A 95 -1.16 1.91 11.64
N GLY A 96 -0.30 2.58 12.40
CA GLY A 96 0.30 2.06 13.62
C GLY A 96 1.39 1.00 13.38
N ILE A 97 1.77 0.71 12.13
CA ILE A 97 2.80 -0.29 11.80
C ILE A 97 4.15 0.15 12.39
N LYS A 98 4.79 -0.74 13.13
CA LYS A 98 6.11 -0.51 13.75
C LYS A 98 7.23 -1.29 13.06
N ARG A 99 6.89 -2.36 12.35
CA ARG A 99 7.83 -3.19 11.58
C ARG A 99 7.09 -3.93 10.46
N GLY A 100 7.83 -4.32 9.42
CA GLY A 100 7.28 -5.07 8.31
C GLY A 100 6.45 -4.21 7.35
N ALA A 101 5.70 -4.89 6.50
CA ALA A 101 4.82 -4.28 5.49
C ALA A 101 3.57 -5.10 5.27
N VAL A 102 2.53 -4.44 4.77
CA VAL A 102 1.25 -5.06 4.40
C VAL A 102 0.90 -4.64 2.98
N ALA A 103 0.54 -5.61 2.14
CA ALA A 103 0.04 -5.39 0.79
C ALA A 103 -1.35 -6.00 0.60
N ALA A 104 -2.17 -5.41 -0.28
CA ALA A 104 -3.50 -5.91 -0.63
C ALA A 104 -3.87 -5.60 -2.08
N SER A 105 -4.67 -6.46 -2.73
CA SER A 105 -5.15 -6.29 -4.10
C SER A 105 -6.63 -5.89 -4.22
N PHE A 106 -7.28 -5.59 -3.10
CA PHE A 106 -8.69 -5.22 -3.05
C PHE A 106 -8.90 -3.73 -2.71
N ALA A 107 -8.02 -2.89 -3.21
CA ALA A 107 -8.16 -1.44 -3.13
C ALA A 107 -9.41 -0.98 -3.89
N GLN A 108 -10.28 -0.19 -3.25
CA GLN A 108 -11.49 0.28 -3.89
C GLN A 108 -11.19 1.11 -5.15
N GLU A 109 -12.10 1.06 -6.11
CA GLU A 109 -12.09 1.70 -7.42
C GLU A 109 -11.06 1.09 -8.39
N SER A 110 -9.77 1.27 -8.18
CA SER A 110 -8.74 0.79 -9.11
C SER A 110 -8.49 -0.72 -8.99
N ASN A 111 -8.73 -1.29 -7.82
CA ASN A 111 -8.32 -2.66 -7.47
C ASN A 111 -6.83 -2.95 -7.77
N ASN A 112 -6.00 -1.92 -7.79
CA ASN A 112 -4.54 -2.06 -7.88
C ASN A 112 -3.96 -2.67 -6.60
N VAL A 113 -2.71 -3.12 -6.63
CA VAL A 113 -2.03 -3.57 -5.42
C VAL A 113 -1.57 -2.34 -4.64
N VAL A 114 -2.01 -2.24 -3.39
CA VAL A 114 -1.52 -1.25 -2.44
C VAL A 114 -0.54 -1.91 -1.47
N VAL A 115 0.50 -1.18 -1.07
CA VAL A 115 1.44 -1.62 -0.06
C VAL A 115 1.88 -0.45 0.80
N SER A 116 2.00 -0.69 2.10
CA SER A 116 2.60 0.26 3.05
C SER A 116 3.40 -0.51 4.10
N GLY A 117 4.47 0.09 4.60
CA GLY A 117 5.34 -0.54 5.58
C GLY A 117 6.52 0.34 5.97
N VAL A 118 7.39 -0.24 6.79
CA VAL A 118 8.59 0.43 7.32
C VAL A 118 9.80 0.16 6.42
N ASP A 119 9.88 -1.04 5.86
CA ASP A 119 11.04 -1.50 5.10
C ASP A 119 10.67 -1.81 3.65
N PRO A 120 11.41 -1.28 2.64
CA PRO A 120 11.14 -1.54 1.22
C PRO A 120 11.27 -3.01 0.82
N ALA A 121 12.17 -3.79 1.44
CA ALA A 121 12.31 -5.21 1.15
C ALA A 121 11.10 -6.01 1.65
N ASP A 122 10.54 -5.64 2.80
CA ASP A 122 9.29 -6.22 3.29
C ASP A 122 8.09 -5.84 2.40
N MET A 123 8.06 -4.59 1.89
CA MET A 123 7.04 -4.18 0.92
C MET A 123 7.10 -5.02 -0.35
N LEU A 124 8.29 -5.22 -0.91
CA LEU A 124 8.51 -6.08 -2.07
C LEU A 124 8.06 -7.52 -1.79
N CYS A 125 8.44 -8.07 -0.64
CA CYS A 125 8.07 -9.42 -0.23
C CYS A 125 6.55 -9.59 -0.14
N ALA A 126 5.85 -8.64 0.48
CA ALA A 126 4.39 -8.65 0.61
C ALA A 126 3.69 -8.54 -0.76
N VAL A 127 4.15 -7.63 -1.64
CA VAL A 127 3.58 -7.45 -2.99
C VAL A 127 3.77 -8.70 -3.85
N LYS A 128 4.96 -9.32 -3.83
CA LYS A 128 5.22 -10.58 -4.54
C LYS A 128 4.40 -11.75 -4.00
N ALA A 129 4.13 -11.78 -2.70
CA ALA A 129 3.25 -12.79 -2.11
C ALA A 129 1.80 -12.65 -2.59
N VAL A 130 1.30 -11.41 -2.71
CA VAL A 130 -0.02 -11.13 -3.30
C VAL A 130 -0.07 -11.59 -4.76
N GLU A 131 0.95 -11.32 -5.57
CA GLU A 131 1.03 -11.79 -6.96
C GLU A 131 1.04 -13.32 -7.05
N ALA A 132 1.93 -13.98 -6.32
CA ALA A 132 2.08 -15.43 -6.33
C ALA A 132 0.79 -16.16 -5.92
N ASN A 133 -0.02 -15.52 -5.04
CA ASN A 133 -1.31 -16.04 -4.59
C ASN A 133 -2.47 -15.74 -5.55
N GLY A 134 -2.24 -14.94 -6.60
CA GLY A 134 -3.28 -14.49 -7.55
C GLY A 134 -4.16 -13.38 -6.97
N GLY A 135 -3.79 -12.80 -5.84
CA GLY A 135 -4.46 -11.71 -5.15
C GLY A 135 -4.77 -12.01 -3.68
N GLY A 136 -5.29 -11.01 -3.00
CA GLY A 136 -5.59 -11.06 -1.58
C GLY A 136 -4.80 -10.03 -0.78
N ALA A 137 -4.40 -10.39 0.44
CA ALA A 137 -3.51 -9.57 1.24
C ALA A 137 -2.35 -10.41 1.80
N ALA A 138 -1.19 -9.80 1.90
CA ALA A 138 0.00 -10.42 2.47
C ALA A 138 0.69 -9.47 3.44
N MET A 139 1.30 -10.05 4.45
CA MET A 139 2.15 -9.35 5.39
C MET A 139 3.53 -9.96 5.36
N ALA A 140 4.55 -9.12 5.32
CA ALA A 140 5.94 -9.53 5.40
C ALA A 140 6.66 -8.85 6.57
N ILE A 141 7.56 -9.59 7.22
CA ILE A 141 8.43 -9.11 8.27
C ILE A 141 9.80 -9.79 8.09
N ASP A 142 10.87 -9.01 8.13
CA ASP A 142 12.25 -9.48 8.00
C ASP A 142 12.46 -10.32 6.71
N GLY A 143 11.89 -9.86 5.60
CA GLY A 143 11.98 -10.51 4.28
C GLY A 143 11.18 -11.80 4.13
N LYS A 144 10.26 -12.12 5.06
CA LYS A 144 9.47 -13.35 5.06
C LYS A 144 7.98 -13.05 5.14
N VAL A 145 7.19 -13.80 4.39
CA VAL A 145 5.73 -13.75 4.49
C VAL A 145 5.30 -14.31 5.85
N ALA A 146 4.75 -13.44 6.69
CA ALA A 146 4.28 -13.79 8.02
C ALA A 146 2.76 -14.00 8.08
N GLY A 147 2.02 -13.52 7.07
CA GLY A 147 0.59 -13.73 6.95
C GLY A 147 0.12 -13.61 5.51
N LEU A 148 -0.85 -14.45 5.12
CA LEU A 148 -1.45 -14.44 3.80
C LEU A 148 -2.97 -14.64 3.92
N TYR A 149 -3.72 -13.77 3.25
CA TYR A 149 -5.16 -13.89 3.07
C TYR A 149 -5.45 -14.01 1.58
N SER A 150 -5.96 -15.18 1.19
CA SER A 150 -6.08 -15.59 -0.21
C SER A 150 -7.39 -15.11 -0.83
N LEU A 151 -7.31 -14.35 -1.92
CA LEU A 151 -8.44 -13.92 -2.74
C LEU A 151 -8.14 -14.21 -4.23
N PRO A 152 -8.10 -15.49 -4.64
CA PRO A 152 -7.60 -15.88 -5.95
C PRO A 152 -8.57 -15.57 -7.10
N VAL A 153 -9.82 -15.25 -6.80
CA VAL A 153 -10.81 -14.91 -7.82
C VAL A 153 -10.80 -13.41 -8.06
N ALA A 154 -10.29 -12.99 -9.18
CA ALA A 154 -10.13 -11.58 -9.57
C ALA A 154 -9.23 -10.75 -8.62
N GLY A 155 -8.52 -11.39 -7.70
CA GLY A 155 -7.74 -10.71 -6.66
C GLY A 155 -8.59 -10.09 -5.55
N ILE A 156 -9.90 -10.34 -5.52
CA ILE A 156 -10.86 -9.67 -4.61
C ILE A 156 -11.87 -10.61 -3.97
N LEU A 157 -12.01 -11.84 -4.45
CA LEU A 157 -12.97 -12.81 -3.91
C LEU A 157 -12.27 -14.09 -3.48
N SER A 158 -12.72 -14.65 -2.35
CA SER A 158 -12.30 -15.96 -1.85
C SER A 158 -12.99 -17.09 -2.63
N GLY A 159 -12.28 -18.21 -2.78
CA GLY A 159 -12.87 -19.47 -3.25
C GLY A 159 -13.34 -20.38 -2.12
N GLU A 160 -13.17 -19.96 -0.87
CA GLU A 160 -13.48 -20.73 0.31
C GLU A 160 -14.98 -20.69 0.65
N ASN A 161 -15.44 -21.70 1.41
CA ASN A 161 -16.73 -21.62 2.07
C ASN A 161 -16.65 -20.68 3.29
N ILE A 162 -17.81 -20.31 3.85
CA ILE A 162 -17.89 -19.33 4.93
C ILE A 162 -17.05 -19.69 6.17
N THR A 163 -16.95 -20.96 6.50
CA THR A 163 -16.15 -21.43 7.66
C THR A 163 -14.65 -21.29 7.38
N GLY A 164 -14.23 -21.65 6.17
CA GLY A 164 -12.85 -21.46 5.70
C GLY A 164 -12.46 -19.98 5.67
N GLU A 165 -13.37 -19.15 5.19
CA GLU A 165 -13.19 -17.70 5.11
C GLU A 165 -13.00 -17.06 6.49
N ILE A 166 -13.86 -17.39 7.46
CA ILE A 166 -13.73 -16.90 8.85
C ILE A 166 -12.38 -17.31 9.45
N LYS A 167 -11.94 -18.54 9.21
CA LYS A 167 -10.65 -19.04 9.70
C LYS A 167 -9.47 -18.30 9.07
N ALA A 168 -9.53 -18.09 7.74
CA ALA A 168 -8.48 -17.38 7.00
C ALA A 168 -8.36 -15.91 7.44
N GLN A 169 -9.49 -15.21 7.58
CA GLN A 169 -9.50 -13.84 8.09
C GLN A 169 -8.95 -13.74 9.51
N LYS A 170 -9.33 -14.67 10.39
CA LYS A 170 -8.83 -14.68 11.78
C LYS A 170 -7.32 -14.87 11.80
N ALA A 171 -6.78 -15.83 11.07
CA ALA A 171 -5.34 -16.10 10.99
C ALA A 171 -4.58 -14.88 10.43
N PHE A 172 -5.10 -14.23 9.39
CA PHE A 172 -4.48 -13.03 8.84
C PHE A 172 -4.49 -11.86 9.82
N ARG A 173 -5.58 -11.67 10.56
CA ARG A 173 -5.67 -10.63 11.60
C ARG A 173 -4.68 -10.86 12.74
N GLU A 174 -4.50 -12.12 13.17
CA GLU A 174 -3.50 -12.49 14.17
C GLU A 174 -2.08 -12.17 13.66
N ALA A 175 -1.81 -12.46 12.39
CA ALA A 175 -0.55 -12.10 11.76
C ALA A 175 -0.36 -10.57 11.69
N LEU A 176 -1.38 -9.80 11.28
CA LEU A 176 -1.31 -8.34 11.24
C LEU A 176 -0.93 -7.71 12.58
N ALA A 177 -1.35 -8.31 13.70
CA ALA A 177 -0.98 -7.83 15.03
C ALA A 177 0.54 -7.85 15.28
N LEU A 178 1.28 -8.71 14.58
CA LEU A 178 2.75 -8.78 14.69
C LEU A 178 3.46 -7.53 14.17
N THR A 179 2.82 -6.75 13.30
CA THR A 179 3.35 -5.47 12.82
C THR A 179 3.31 -4.38 13.89
N GLY A 180 2.55 -4.57 14.97
CA GLY A 180 2.23 -3.55 15.97
C GLY A 180 1.10 -2.61 15.56
N GLY A 181 0.53 -2.79 14.36
CA GLY A 181 -0.48 -1.91 13.79
C GLY A 181 -1.89 -2.13 14.34
N ASN A 182 -2.75 -1.14 14.12
CA ASN A 182 -4.19 -1.24 14.44
C ASN A 182 -4.91 -1.97 13.30
N ILE A 183 -5.30 -3.23 13.56
CA ILE A 183 -5.89 -4.13 12.56
C ILE A 183 -7.17 -3.57 11.94
N GLN A 184 -8.02 -2.94 12.74
CA GLN A 184 -9.29 -2.38 12.24
C GLN A 184 -9.04 -1.18 11.33
N ARG A 185 -8.06 -0.33 11.68
CA ARG A 185 -7.68 0.81 10.85
C ARG A 185 -6.98 0.38 9.57
N MET A 186 -6.06 -0.58 9.64
CA MET A 186 -5.30 -1.00 8.45
C MET A 186 -6.19 -1.42 7.29
N THR A 187 -7.19 -2.25 7.53
CA THR A 187 -8.09 -2.69 6.46
C THR A 187 -8.86 -1.53 5.86
N ALA A 188 -9.42 -0.66 6.70
CA ALA A 188 -10.18 0.50 6.23
C ALA A 188 -9.29 1.50 5.49
N VAL A 189 -8.11 1.81 6.04
CA VAL A 189 -7.18 2.77 5.46
C VAL A 189 -6.62 2.28 4.13
N LEU A 190 -6.21 1.02 4.02
CA LEU A 190 -5.68 0.45 2.78
C LEU A 190 -6.73 0.35 1.65
N THR A 191 -8.02 0.36 1.97
CA THR A 191 -9.08 0.31 0.96
C THR A 191 -9.58 1.70 0.59
N VAL A 192 -9.86 2.55 1.57
CA VAL A 192 -10.53 3.85 1.36
C VAL A 192 -9.55 4.97 0.98
N SER A 193 -8.30 4.91 1.44
CA SER A 193 -7.29 5.93 1.10
C SER A 193 -6.95 6.00 -0.40
N LEU A 194 -7.38 5.01 -1.17
CA LEU A 194 -7.15 4.93 -2.62
C LEU A 194 -8.34 5.43 -3.44
N CYS A 195 -9.43 5.83 -2.78
CA CYS A 195 -10.62 6.28 -3.46
C CYS A 195 -10.44 7.70 -4.01
N GLN A 196 -10.66 7.87 -5.31
CA GLN A 196 -10.54 9.16 -6.01
C GLN A 196 -11.83 9.99 -5.96
N THR A 197 -12.89 9.44 -5.40
CA THR A 197 -14.21 10.08 -5.30
C THR A 197 -14.54 10.54 -3.88
N ILE A 198 -13.78 10.09 -2.89
CA ILE A 198 -13.95 10.49 -1.50
C ILE A 198 -12.93 11.58 -1.14
N PRO A 199 -13.38 12.81 -0.82
CA PRO A 199 -12.47 13.88 -0.40
C PRO A 199 -11.76 13.54 0.90
N GLU A 200 -10.63 14.18 1.20
CA GLU A 200 -9.98 15.30 0.45
C GLU A 200 -8.91 14.81 -0.52
N VAL A 201 -8.27 13.68 -0.25
CA VAL A 201 -7.10 13.19 -0.97
C VAL A 201 -7.13 11.68 -1.09
N GLY A 202 -6.75 11.17 -2.25
CA GLY A 202 -6.54 9.75 -2.51
C GLY A 202 -5.18 9.47 -3.14
N LEU A 203 -4.84 8.20 -3.27
CA LEU A 203 -3.62 7.75 -3.94
C LEU A 203 -3.97 6.84 -5.12
N THR A 204 -3.33 7.08 -6.25
CA THR A 204 -3.46 6.28 -7.47
C THR A 204 -2.10 5.74 -7.89
N GLU A 205 -2.05 4.90 -8.91
CA GLU A 205 -0.79 4.48 -9.54
C GLU A 205 0.02 5.64 -10.13
N LYS A 206 -0.59 6.84 -10.25
CA LYS A 206 0.05 8.07 -10.73
C LYS A 206 0.49 9.02 -9.61
N GLY A 207 0.18 8.70 -8.36
CA GLY A 207 0.53 9.50 -7.19
C GLY A 207 -0.67 10.06 -6.42
N LEU A 208 -0.40 11.01 -5.52
CA LEU A 208 -1.40 11.66 -4.69
C LEU A 208 -2.35 12.54 -5.52
N PHE A 209 -3.65 12.38 -5.28
CA PHE A 209 -4.70 13.07 -6.00
C PHE A 209 -5.57 13.88 -5.03
N ASP A 210 -5.58 15.21 -5.21
CA ASP A 210 -6.49 16.11 -4.50
C ASP A 210 -7.88 16.02 -5.14
N VAL A 211 -8.80 15.40 -4.43
CA VAL A 211 -10.17 15.14 -4.93
C VAL A 211 -10.97 16.42 -5.08
N ASN A 212 -10.76 17.41 -4.19
CA ASN A 212 -11.49 18.67 -4.24
C ASN A 212 -11.04 19.54 -5.43
N GLN A 213 -9.73 19.52 -5.74
CA GLN A 213 -9.16 20.31 -6.83
C GLN A 213 -9.01 19.54 -8.14
N GLN A 214 -9.32 18.23 -8.13
CA GLN A 214 -9.25 17.35 -9.30
C GLN A 214 -7.87 17.36 -9.99
N ARG A 215 -6.80 17.32 -9.19
CA ARG A 215 -5.41 17.36 -9.68
C ARG A 215 -4.46 16.52 -8.84
N TYR A 216 -3.39 16.09 -9.47
CA TYR A 216 -2.27 15.48 -8.75
C TYR A 216 -1.50 16.52 -7.94
N ILE A 217 -1.04 16.11 -6.76
CA ILE A 217 -0.22 16.93 -5.88
C ILE A 217 1.09 16.20 -5.56
N PRO A 218 2.18 16.93 -5.27
CA PRO A 218 3.45 16.30 -4.95
C PRO A 218 3.37 15.49 -3.65
N THR A 219 4.17 14.43 -3.57
CA THR A 219 4.27 13.57 -2.38
C THR A 219 4.81 14.33 -1.16
N PHE A 220 5.69 15.31 -1.40
CA PHE A 220 6.22 16.22 -0.38
C PHE A 220 6.50 17.58 -0.97
N THR A 221 6.69 18.58 -0.12
CA THR A 221 7.04 19.95 -0.49
C THR A 221 8.16 20.46 0.39
N GLY A 222 8.96 21.39 -0.13
CA GLY A 222 10.12 21.93 0.57
C GLY A 222 11.20 20.88 0.79
N GLY A 223 12.40 21.34 1.03
CA GLY A 223 13.55 20.52 1.43
C GLY A 223 14.48 21.39 2.25
N GLU A 224 14.85 20.91 3.43
CA GLU A 224 15.89 21.52 4.27
C GLU A 224 17.08 20.55 4.23
N GLU A 225 18.04 20.83 3.34
CA GLU A 225 19.26 20.05 3.25
C GLU A 225 20.22 20.44 4.38
N PHE A 226 20.88 19.47 5.01
CA PHE A 226 21.93 19.74 5.95
C PHE A 226 23.21 20.05 5.17
N GLU A 227 23.81 21.23 5.42
CA GLU A 227 25.18 21.52 5.01
C GLU A 227 26.14 20.62 5.79
N GLU A 228 27.12 20.02 5.08
CA GLU A 228 28.18 19.21 5.69
C GLU A 228 29.13 20.04 6.56
#